data_e1dd7ed150fe17e81b2016460a5d2afd
#
_entry.id   e1dd7ed150fe17e81b2016460a5d2afd
#
_cell.length_a   1.000
_cell.length_b   1.000
_cell.length_c   1.000
_cell.angle_alpha   90.00
_cell.angle_beta   90.00
_cell.angle_gamma   90.00
#
_symmetry.space_group_name_H-M   'P 1'
#
loop_
_entity.id
_entity.type
_entity.pdbx_description
1 polymer ?
#
loop_
_entity_poly.entity_id
_entity_poly.type
_entity_poly.pdbx_seq_one_letter_code
_entity_poly.pdbx_strand_id
1 'polypeptide(L)' 'MDAVRQGLLNDVSSMMNYAMAAEECSARKYREFAALTQDVGTRAMLETIAAEEDKHLSSLQKQARSSD' A
#
# COMPACT_ATOMS: atom_id res chain seq x y z
N MET A 1 24.70 15.87 -15.27
CA MET A 1 23.48 15.99 -14.49
C MET A 1 22.48 14.88 -14.70
N ASP A 2 22.55 14.18 -15.82
CA ASP A 2 21.63 13.06 -16.10
C ASP A 2 21.77 11.92 -15.11
N ALA A 3 23.01 11.63 -14.67
CA ALA A 3 23.25 10.57 -13.71
C ALA A 3 22.59 10.85 -12.35
N VAL A 4 22.65 12.12 -11.90
CA VAL A 4 22.02 12.53 -10.65
C VAL A 4 20.50 12.45 -10.76
N ARG A 5 19.95 12.91 -11.87
CA ARG A 5 18.53 12.87 -12.15
C ARG A 5 18.02 11.42 -12.17
N GLN A 6 18.77 10.55 -12.86
CA GLN A 6 18.41 9.13 -12.95
C GLN A 6 18.46 8.47 -11.57
N GLY A 7 19.44 8.83 -10.73
CA GLY A 7 19.53 8.35 -9.37
C GLY A 7 18.30 8.73 -8.54
N LEU A 8 17.85 9.99 -8.66
CA LEU A 8 16.66 10.46 -7.96
C LEU A 8 15.40 9.73 -8.44
N LEU A 9 15.27 9.50 -9.74
CA LEU A 9 14.13 8.76 -10.28
C LEU A 9 14.12 7.31 -9.79
N ASN A 10 15.29 6.68 -9.71
CA ASN A 10 15.42 5.33 -9.19
C ASN A 10 15.04 5.26 -7.72
N ASP A 11 15.45 6.26 -6.92
CA ASP A 11 15.10 6.34 -5.50
C ASP A 11 13.59 6.49 -5.31
N VAL A 12 12.95 7.35 -6.10
CA VAL A 12 11.49 7.53 -6.06
C VAL A 12 10.79 6.23 -6.42
N SER A 13 11.25 5.56 -7.47
CA SER A 13 10.68 4.28 -7.90
C SER A 13 10.80 3.23 -6.80
N SER A 14 11.96 3.14 -6.15
CA SER A 14 12.18 2.22 -5.03
C SER A 14 11.27 2.52 -3.85
N MET A 15 11.11 3.80 -3.53
CA MET A 15 10.21 4.23 -2.46
C MET A 15 8.76 3.88 -2.77
N MET A 16 8.33 4.07 -4.02
CA MET A 16 6.98 3.71 -4.45
C MET A 16 6.74 2.21 -4.34
N ASN A 17 7.71 1.41 -4.76
CA ASN A 17 7.61 -0.04 -4.66
C ASN A 17 7.55 -0.50 -3.21
N TYR A 18 8.34 0.11 -2.35
CA TYR A 18 8.31 -0.18 -0.92
C TYR A 18 6.95 0.18 -0.32
N ALA A 19 6.42 1.35 -0.67
CA ALA A 19 5.13 1.81 -0.17
C ALA A 19 4.01 0.86 -0.60
N MET A 20 4.02 0.41 -1.86
CA MET A 20 3.03 -0.53 -2.36
C MET A 20 3.09 -1.86 -1.63
N ALA A 21 4.30 -2.38 -1.39
CA ALA A 21 4.48 -3.62 -0.65
C ALA A 21 4.00 -3.49 0.79
N ALA A 22 4.26 -2.34 1.43
CA ALA A 22 3.83 -2.08 2.80
C ALA A 22 2.30 -2.01 2.91
N GLU A 23 1.63 -1.35 1.96
CA GLU A 23 0.17 -1.26 1.92
C GLU A 23 -0.46 -2.63 1.72
N GLU A 24 0.10 -3.42 0.82
CA GLU A 24 -0.37 -4.77 0.53
C GLU A 24 -0.23 -5.68 1.75
N CYS A 25 0.89 -5.58 2.44
CA CYS A 25 1.16 -6.34 3.67
C CYS A 25 0.19 -5.94 4.77
N SER A 26 -0.04 -4.63 4.95
CA SER A 26 -0.96 -4.12 5.96
C SER A 26 -2.39 -4.59 5.70
N ALA A 27 -2.85 -4.50 4.46
CA ALA A 27 -4.20 -4.93 4.10
C ALA A 27 -4.40 -6.41 4.42
N ARG A 28 -3.41 -7.23 4.10
CA ARG A 28 -3.46 -8.67 4.38
C ARG A 28 -3.55 -8.94 5.87
N LYS A 29 -2.73 -8.26 6.67
CA LYS A 29 -2.73 -8.43 8.12
C LYS A 29 -4.07 -8.03 8.75
N TYR A 30 -4.64 -6.93 8.32
CA TYR A 30 -5.94 -6.50 8.82
C TYR A 30 -7.04 -7.52 8.49
N ARG A 31 -6.99 -8.12 7.30
CA ARG A 31 -7.93 -9.16 6.92
C ARG A 31 -7.74 -10.44 7.73
N GLU A 32 -6.50 -10.81 8.02
CA GLU A 32 -6.19 -11.96 8.86
C GLU A 32 -6.73 -11.76 10.27
N PHE A 33 -6.50 -10.58 10.85
CA PHE A 33 -7.03 -10.26 12.17
C PHE A 33 -8.56 -10.23 12.17
N ALA A 34 -9.16 -9.69 11.11
CA ALA A 34 -10.62 -9.67 10.98
C ALA A 34 -11.19 -11.08 10.97
N ALA A 35 -10.51 -12.01 10.30
CA ALA A 35 -10.93 -13.40 10.23
C ALA A 35 -10.81 -14.11 11.58
N LEU A 36 -9.86 -13.70 12.42
CA LEU A 36 -9.58 -14.34 13.70
C LEU A 36 -10.41 -13.78 14.85
N THR A 37 -10.85 -12.53 14.76
CA THR A 37 -11.60 -11.92 15.85
C THR A 37 -13.05 -12.40 15.85
N GLN A 38 -13.60 -12.62 17.04
CA GLN A 38 -15.00 -12.99 17.21
C GLN A 38 -15.89 -11.77 17.46
N ASP A 39 -15.29 -10.62 17.72
CA ASP A 39 -16.02 -9.39 17.97
C ASP A 39 -16.46 -8.76 16.64
N VAL A 40 -17.77 -8.65 16.45
CA VAL A 40 -18.37 -8.16 15.19
C VAL A 40 -17.93 -6.72 14.88
N GLY A 41 -17.92 -5.85 15.90
CA GLY A 41 -17.50 -4.47 15.74
C GLY A 41 -16.05 -4.34 15.33
N THR A 42 -15.18 -5.09 15.99
CA THR A 42 -13.75 -5.11 15.67
C THR A 42 -13.52 -5.64 14.27
N ARG A 43 -14.23 -6.70 13.88
CA ARG A 43 -14.12 -7.25 12.53
C ARG A 43 -14.48 -6.21 11.47
N ALA A 44 -15.62 -5.53 11.67
CA ALA A 44 -16.07 -4.51 10.73
C ALA A 44 -15.04 -3.38 10.60
N MET A 45 -14.45 -2.95 11.71
CA MET A 45 -13.43 -1.92 11.71
C MET A 45 -12.18 -2.36 10.95
N LEU A 46 -11.72 -3.58 11.21
CA LEU A 46 -10.52 -4.11 10.54
C LEU A 46 -10.74 -4.28 9.04
N GLU A 47 -11.92 -4.72 8.63
CA GLU A 47 -12.26 -4.85 7.21
C GLU A 47 -12.31 -3.48 6.52
N THR A 48 -12.82 -2.46 7.24
CA THR A 48 -12.84 -1.09 6.72
C THR A 48 -11.42 -0.56 6.53
N ILE A 49 -10.54 -0.80 7.51
CA ILE A 49 -9.13 -0.38 7.40
C ILE A 49 -8.46 -1.09 6.22
N ALA A 50 -8.69 -2.39 6.07
CA ALA A 50 -8.14 -3.15 4.95
C ALA A 50 -8.61 -2.59 3.61
N ALA A 51 -9.89 -2.23 3.49
CA ALA A 51 -10.44 -1.65 2.26
C ALA A 51 -9.79 -0.30 1.96
N GLU A 52 -9.49 0.51 2.98
CA GLU A 52 -8.80 1.78 2.81
C GLU A 52 -7.36 1.59 2.35
N GLU A 53 -6.67 0.56 2.89
CA GLU A 53 -5.32 0.22 2.43
C GLU A 53 -5.34 -0.18 0.95
N ASP A 54 -6.38 -0.90 0.51
CA ASP A 54 -6.54 -1.26 -0.90
C ASP A 54 -6.70 -0.02 -1.79
N LYS A 55 -7.42 0.99 -1.31
CA LYS A 55 -7.56 2.26 -2.04
C LYS A 55 -6.22 2.97 -2.15
N HIS A 56 -5.45 3.00 -1.06
CA HIS A 56 -4.11 3.60 -1.06
C HIS A 56 -3.21 2.87 -2.05
N LEU A 57 -3.25 1.54 -2.05
CA LEU A 57 -2.47 0.74 -2.98
C LEU A 57 -2.83 1.05 -4.43
N SER A 58 -4.13 1.13 -4.72
CA SER A 58 -4.62 1.47 -6.05
C SER A 58 -4.12 2.84 -6.50
N SER A 59 -4.14 3.82 -5.59
CA SER A 59 -3.64 5.18 -5.87
C SER A 59 -2.13 5.17 -6.15
N LEU A 60 -1.37 4.41 -5.37
CA LEU A 60 0.08 4.29 -5.57
C LEU A 60 0.39 3.61 -6.91
N GLN A 61 -0.37 2.60 -7.27
CA GLN A 61 -0.20 1.90 -8.55
C GLN A 61 -0.46 2.84 -9.73
N LYS A 62 -1.50 3.66 -9.64
CA LYS A 62 -1.80 4.66 -10.68
C LYS A 62 -0.68 5.69 -10.78
N GLN A 63 -0.18 6.15 -9.64
CA GLN A 63 0.89 7.13 -9.60
C GLN A 63 2.16 6.57 -10.22
N ALA A 64 2.49 5.32 -9.90
CA ALA A 64 3.67 4.66 -10.46
C ALA A 64 3.59 4.53 -11.98
N ARG A 65 2.40 4.22 -12.51
CA ARG A 65 2.19 4.12 -13.96
C ARG A 65 2.26 5.48 -14.65
N SER A 66 1.82 6.53 -13.96
CA SER A 66 1.84 7.89 -14.52
C SER A 66 3.23 8.48 -14.57
N SER A 67 4.17 7.92 -13.81
CA SER A 67 5.54 8.44 -13.73
C SER A 67 6.40 8.10 -14.94
N ASP A 68 5.91 7.27 -15.83
CA ASP A 68 6.61 6.95 -17.08
C ASP A 68 6.54 8.10 -18.10
#